data_ad579d37c2e7d37ae32960d9bbec8bb8
#
_entry.id   ad579d37c2e7d37ae32960d9bbec8bb8
#
_cell.length_a   1.000
_cell.length_b   1.000
_cell.length_c   1.000
_cell.angle_alpha   90.00
_cell.angle_beta   90.00
_cell.angle_gamma   90.00
#
_symmetry.space_group_name_H-M   'P 1'
#
loop_
_entity.id
_entity.type
_entity.pdbx_description
1 polymer ?
#
loop_
_entity_poly.entity_id
_entity_poly.type
_entity_poly.pdbx_seq_one_letter_code
_entity_poly.pdbx_strand_id
1 'polypeptide(L)'
;MKTNFTTFTHLRVKKSVSKWIKLKEFKLYFLITIWISQCDKYAIPFYVLMDRIKVLVHSTGFNFTFNYLKVATHLTIQAINCSPIFGMSEPRVKRDHHGFPTLIPVEIRSIIRDKSHPDYVRVVKATLTSLSIFRTFSTQVEPKLSTIIAPFVGLSRTLNNVELAEVLKELKIRIYSGSFKGFISENAGPNGSKATWTSHLDALAMLSHPSQYIAFHLLALRSKSYGYMVWLNILLVLMGPLYGILLLFKVMSPMKLGKLSVVYDQAGKARIVAITNWWIQLALRPLHDSIFSNLAKIPQDGTFDQDGALDRLMAN
;
A
#
# COMPACT_ATOMS: atom_id res chain seq x y z
N MET A 1 19.41 6.85 23.34
CA MET A 1 19.90 7.01 21.96
C MET A 1 18.95 7.93 21.20
N LYS A 2 19.29 9.22 21.08
CA LYS A 2 18.49 10.19 20.32
C LYS A 2 18.87 10.03 18.84
N THR A 3 18.01 9.38 18.07
CA THR A 3 18.14 9.31 16.61
C THR A 3 17.69 10.65 16.03
N ASN A 4 18.63 11.41 15.50
CA ASN A 4 18.35 12.64 14.78
C ASN A 4 17.58 12.36 13.48
N PHE A 5 16.27 12.60 13.50
CA PHE A 5 15.35 12.55 12.35
C PHE A 5 15.34 13.88 11.56
N THR A 6 16.48 14.52 11.38
CA THR A 6 16.57 15.80 10.66
C THR A 6 17.22 15.62 9.29
N THR A 7 16.51 15.00 8.34
CA THR A 7 16.71 15.29 6.91
C THR A 7 15.52 14.75 6.10
N PHE A 8 14.32 15.28 6.36
CA PHE A 8 13.29 15.32 5.34
C PHE A 8 13.51 16.58 4.52
N THR A 9 14.31 16.49 3.48
CA THR A 9 14.47 17.58 2.52
C THR A 9 13.12 17.89 1.87
N HIS A 10 12.67 19.10 2.10
CA HIS A 10 11.49 19.72 1.52
C HIS A 10 11.50 19.59 -0.01
N LEU A 11 10.76 18.65 -0.55
CA LEU A 11 10.30 18.73 -1.93
C LEU A 11 9.20 19.81 -1.98
N ARG A 12 9.61 21.02 -2.29
CA ARG A 12 8.72 22.14 -2.62
C ARG A 12 7.95 21.79 -3.88
N VAL A 13 6.78 21.17 -3.74
CA VAL A 13 5.81 21.08 -4.82
C VAL A 13 5.28 22.50 -5.07
N LYS A 14 5.58 23.03 -6.25
CA LYS A 14 5.14 24.37 -6.68
C LYS A 14 3.62 24.50 -6.54
N LYS A 15 3.16 25.35 -5.62
CA LYS A 15 1.75 25.64 -5.32
C LYS A 15 0.89 26.08 -6.51
N SER A 16 1.49 26.45 -7.65
CA SER A 16 0.77 27.01 -8.79
C SER A 16 0.17 25.96 -9.77
N VAL A 17 0.71 24.73 -9.82
CA VAL A 17 0.24 23.68 -10.74
C VAL A 17 -1.04 23.03 -10.24
N SER A 18 -1.32 23.09 -8.93
CA SER A 18 -2.42 22.37 -8.30
C SER A 18 -3.83 22.88 -8.67
N LYS A 19 -3.98 24.17 -9.03
CA LYS A 19 -5.31 24.79 -9.23
C LYS A 19 -5.94 24.42 -10.58
N TRP A 20 -5.17 24.26 -11.63
CA TRP A 20 -5.65 23.96 -13.00
C TRP A 20 -5.91 22.46 -13.23
N ILE A 21 -5.09 21.60 -12.65
CA ILE A 21 -5.26 20.13 -12.74
C ILE A 21 -6.59 19.73 -12.06
N LYS A 22 -6.91 20.34 -10.94
CA LYS A 22 -8.09 20.04 -10.12
C LYS A 22 -9.43 20.34 -10.79
N LEU A 23 -9.53 21.38 -11.62
CA LEU A 23 -10.74 21.69 -12.38
C LEU A 23 -10.99 20.71 -13.55
N LYS A 24 -9.91 20.23 -14.19
CA LYS A 24 -9.99 19.22 -15.24
C LYS A 24 -10.44 17.86 -14.70
N GLU A 25 -9.96 17.50 -13.51
CA GLU A 25 -10.33 16.26 -12.83
C GLU A 25 -11.83 16.22 -12.51
N PHE A 26 -12.40 17.30 -11.97
CA PHE A 26 -13.85 17.36 -11.71
C PHE A 26 -14.68 17.20 -12.98
N LYS A 27 -14.29 17.83 -14.09
CA LYS A 27 -14.96 17.65 -15.39
C LYS A 27 -14.87 16.21 -15.86
N LEU A 28 -13.68 15.61 -15.78
CA LEU A 28 -13.46 14.23 -16.19
C LEU A 28 -14.30 13.25 -15.35
N TYR A 29 -14.31 13.42 -14.03
CA TYR A 29 -15.14 12.59 -13.16
C TYR A 29 -16.62 12.74 -13.43
N PHE A 30 -17.09 13.93 -13.71
CA PHE A 30 -18.49 14.17 -14.11
C PHE A 30 -18.83 13.43 -15.41
N LEU A 31 -17.98 13.54 -16.44
CA LEU A 31 -18.18 12.83 -17.70
C LEU A 31 -18.15 11.30 -17.53
N ILE A 32 -17.21 10.78 -16.74
CA ILE A 32 -17.14 9.36 -16.41
C ILE A 32 -18.41 8.90 -15.67
N THR A 33 -18.92 9.71 -14.74
CA THR A 33 -20.14 9.42 -13.98
C THR A 33 -21.36 9.34 -14.91
N ILE A 34 -21.51 10.27 -15.84
CA ILE A 34 -22.57 10.25 -16.84
C ILE A 34 -22.44 9.02 -17.74
N TRP A 35 -21.22 8.73 -18.21
CA TRP A 35 -20.97 7.57 -19.05
C TRP A 35 -21.29 6.24 -18.32
N ILE A 36 -20.94 6.11 -17.04
CA ILE A 36 -21.25 4.93 -16.22
C ILE A 36 -22.77 4.82 -16.00
N SER A 37 -23.45 5.94 -15.74
CA SER A 37 -24.91 5.93 -15.54
C SER A 37 -25.69 5.57 -16.80
N GLN A 38 -25.11 5.75 -17.97
CA GLN A 38 -25.69 5.50 -19.29
C GLN A 38 -27.12 6.08 -19.44
N CYS A 39 -27.39 7.17 -18.72
CA CYS A 39 -28.74 7.74 -18.69
C CYS A 39 -28.67 9.25 -18.48
N ASP A 40 -28.94 10.00 -19.54
CA ASP A 40 -28.89 11.47 -19.51
C ASP A 40 -29.89 12.09 -18.52
N LYS A 41 -30.98 11.38 -18.20
CA LYS A 41 -31.96 11.84 -17.18
C LYS A 41 -31.39 12.03 -15.80
N TYR A 42 -30.24 11.37 -15.48
CA TYR A 42 -29.54 11.51 -14.20
C TYR A 42 -28.39 12.52 -14.25
N ALA A 43 -28.12 13.14 -15.40
CA ALA A 43 -27.04 14.11 -15.55
C ALA A 43 -27.19 15.28 -14.57
N ILE A 44 -28.40 15.80 -14.40
CA ILE A 44 -28.69 16.95 -13.51
C ILE A 44 -28.45 16.58 -12.04
N PRO A 45 -29.00 15.48 -11.48
CA PRO A 45 -28.70 15.04 -10.12
C PRO A 45 -27.21 14.80 -9.86
N PHE A 46 -26.49 14.19 -10.81
CA PHE A 46 -25.04 13.98 -10.66
C PHE A 46 -24.25 15.28 -10.77
N TYR A 47 -24.67 16.22 -11.60
CA TYR A 47 -24.09 17.55 -11.64
C TYR A 47 -24.22 18.25 -10.28
N VAL A 48 -25.43 18.19 -9.66
CA VAL A 48 -25.67 18.74 -8.32
C VAL A 48 -24.77 18.08 -7.28
N LEU A 49 -24.58 16.76 -7.34
CA LEU A 49 -23.65 16.05 -6.44
C LEU A 49 -22.22 16.56 -6.59
N MET A 50 -21.74 16.68 -7.83
CA MET A 50 -20.37 17.14 -8.11
C MET A 50 -20.16 18.61 -7.72
N ASP A 51 -21.19 19.46 -7.90
CA ASP A 51 -21.15 20.86 -7.49
C ASP A 51 -21.10 20.99 -5.96
N ARG A 52 -21.90 20.22 -5.22
CA ARG A 52 -21.82 20.15 -3.75
C ARG A 52 -20.44 19.71 -3.26
N ILE A 53 -19.83 18.73 -3.90
CA ILE A 53 -18.46 18.29 -3.58
C ILE A 53 -17.46 19.42 -3.85
N LYS A 54 -17.61 20.13 -4.97
CA LYS A 54 -16.78 21.28 -5.32
C LYS A 54 -16.91 22.42 -4.30
N VAL A 55 -18.13 22.75 -3.91
CA VAL A 55 -18.40 23.74 -2.85
C VAL A 55 -17.73 23.34 -1.54
N LEU A 56 -17.83 22.05 -1.16
CA LEU A 56 -17.18 21.53 0.04
C LEU A 56 -15.66 21.69 -0.02
N VAL A 57 -15.01 21.39 -1.17
CA VAL A 57 -13.59 21.61 -1.36
C VAL A 57 -13.22 23.09 -1.20
N HIS A 58 -14.01 23.99 -1.75
CA HIS A 58 -13.72 25.42 -1.66
C HIS A 58 -13.93 26.00 -0.26
N SER A 59 -14.93 25.52 0.47
CA SER A 59 -15.26 26.02 1.81
C SER A 59 -14.37 25.44 2.93
N THR A 60 -14.03 24.15 2.85
CA THR A 60 -13.32 23.44 3.94
C THR A 60 -11.92 22.94 3.58
N GLY A 61 -11.55 23.08 2.30
CA GLY A 61 -10.26 22.59 1.81
C GLY A 61 -10.21 21.08 1.52
N PHE A 62 -9.09 20.64 0.91
CA PHE A 62 -8.96 19.27 0.42
C PHE A 62 -8.87 18.23 1.53
N ASN A 63 -8.15 18.51 2.61
CA ASN A 63 -7.94 17.53 3.68
C ASN A 63 -9.24 17.16 4.39
N PHE A 64 -10.08 18.15 4.70
CA PHE A 64 -11.37 17.90 5.29
C PHE A 64 -12.28 17.17 4.31
N THR A 65 -12.40 17.68 3.07
CA THR A 65 -13.26 17.06 2.03
C THR A 65 -12.86 15.64 1.74
N PHE A 66 -11.56 15.34 1.72
CA PHE A 66 -11.04 13.98 1.57
C PHE A 66 -11.61 13.03 2.63
N ASN A 67 -11.46 13.39 3.92
CA ASN A 67 -11.97 12.58 5.03
C ASN A 67 -13.50 12.50 5.00
N TYR A 68 -14.18 13.61 4.69
CA TYR A 68 -15.64 13.66 4.59
C TYR A 68 -16.17 12.72 3.50
N LEU A 69 -15.62 12.75 2.30
CA LEU A 69 -16.02 11.87 1.19
C LEU A 69 -15.71 10.40 1.46
N LYS A 70 -14.58 10.10 2.13
CA LYS A 70 -14.24 8.75 2.56
C LYS A 70 -15.31 8.19 3.51
N VAL A 71 -15.69 8.97 4.52
CA VAL A 71 -16.76 8.59 5.45
C VAL A 71 -18.11 8.50 4.74
N ALA A 72 -18.44 9.47 3.88
CA ALA A 72 -19.69 9.47 3.10
C ALA A 72 -19.78 8.22 2.20
N THR A 73 -18.69 7.81 1.56
CA THR A 73 -18.65 6.58 0.76
C THR A 73 -18.92 5.34 1.63
N HIS A 74 -18.28 5.24 2.79
CA HIS A 74 -18.49 4.12 3.71
C HIS A 74 -19.96 4.06 4.20
N LEU A 75 -20.50 5.18 4.63
CA LEU A 75 -21.90 5.27 5.07
C LEU A 75 -22.89 4.92 3.95
N THR A 76 -22.58 5.30 2.71
CA THR A 76 -23.41 4.94 1.54
C THR A 76 -23.42 3.44 1.33
N ILE A 77 -22.25 2.76 1.39
CA ILE A 77 -22.15 1.31 1.26
C ILE A 77 -22.93 0.61 2.38
N GLN A 78 -22.82 1.08 3.62
CA GLN A 78 -23.54 0.52 4.76
C GLN A 78 -25.06 0.66 4.59
N ALA A 79 -25.54 1.83 4.11
CA ALA A 79 -26.95 2.06 3.85
C ALA A 79 -27.47 1.17 2.71
N ILE A 80 -26.68 0.95 1.63
CA ILE A 80 -27.01 0.01 0.53
C ILE A 80 -27.15 -1.41 1.04
N ASN A 81 -26.29 -1.82 1.96
CA ASN A 81 -26.31 -3.16 2.57
C ASN A 81 -27.36 -3.33 3.66
N CYS A 82 -28.26 -2.34 3.85
CA CYS A 82 -29.28 -2.35 4.89
C CYS A 82 -28.71 -2.50 6.31
N SER A 83 -27.47 -2.08 6.53
CA SER A 83 -26.78 -2.10 7.83
C SER A 83 -26.31 -0.68 8.20
N PRO A 84 -27.20 0.32 8.27
CA PRO A 84 -26.79 1.70 8.50
C PRO A 84 -26.20 1.87 9.91
N ILE A 85 -25.04 2.54 9.99
CA ILE A 85 -24.40 2.90 11.24
C ILE A 85 -24.99 4.20 11.75
N PHE A 86 -25.63 4.21 12.91
CA PHE A 86 -26.25 5.40 13.50
C PHE A 86 -25.34 6.15 14.49
N GLY A 87 -24.11 5.70 14.72
CA GLY A 87 -23.13 6.37 15.57
C GLY A 87 -22.60 7.69 15.00
N MET A 88 -21.84 8.43 15.80
CA MET A 88 -21.11 9.60 15.31
C MET A 88 -19.97 9.18 14.37
N SER A 89 -19.93 9.84 13.20
CA SER A 89 -18.79 9.68 12.27
C SER A 89 -17.83 10.87 12.42
N GLU A 90 -16.54 10.62 12.25
CA GLU A 90 -15.53 11.67 12.16
C GLU A 90 -14.87 11.66 10.78
N PRO A 91 -15.03 12.75 9.99
CA PRO A 91 -15.85 13.95 10.27
C PRO A 91 -17.36 13.67 10.25
N ARG A 92 -18.13 14.52 10.95
CA ARG A 92 -19.59 14.37 11.03
C ARG A 92 -20.24 14.56 9.65
N VAL A 93 -20.88 13.51 9.14
CA VAL A 93 -21.62 13.51 7.88
C VAL A 93 -23.12 13.48 8.19
N LYS A 94 -23.86 14.50 7.72
CA LYS A 94 -25.32 14.54 7.85
C LYS A 94 -25.96 13.44 7.01
N ARG A 95 -26.90 12.70 7.58
CA ARG A 95 -27.60 11.56 6.97
C ARG A 95 -29.11 11.76 7.00
N ASP A 96 -29.81 11.08 6.11
CA ASP A 96 -31.25 10.92 6.20
C ASP A 96 -31.64 9.78 7.16
N HIS A 97 -32.93 9.54 7.31
CA HIS A 97 -33.46 8.49 8.20
C HIS A 97 -33.16 7.06 7.73
N HIS A 98 -32.73 6.87 6.48
CA HIS A 98 -32.25 5.60 5.93
C HIS A 98 -30.72 5.42 6.03
N GLY A 99 -29.99 6.39 6.59
CA GLY A 99 -28.56 6.36 6.77
C GLY A 99 -27.75 6.92 5.59
N PHE A 100 -28.38 7.34 4.49
CA PHE A 100 -27.67 7.91 3.35
C PHE A 100 -27.18 9.33 3.61
N PRO A 101 -25.93 9.67 3.21
CA PRO A 101 -25.44 11.03 3.28
C PRO A 101 -26.32 12.03 2.53
N THR A 102 -26.69 13.13 3.18
CA THR A 102 -27.50 14.18 2.54
C THR A 102 -26.74 14.97 1.47
N LEU A 103 -25.44 14.78 1.36
CA LEU A 103 -24.62 15.24 0.25
C LEU A 103 -25.16 14.71 -1.08
N ILE A 104 -25.62 13.46 -1.11
CA ILE A 104 -26.20 12.80 -2.28
C ILE A 104 -27.61 13.37 -2.51
N PRO A 105 -27.94 13.88 -3.71
CA PRO A 105 -29.28 14.37 -4.05
C PRO A 105 -30.38 13.34 -3.76
N VAL A 106 -31.57 13.84 -3.44
CA VAL A 106 -32.70 12.96 -3.05
C VAL A 106 -33.14 12.05 -4.19
N GLU A 107 -33.05 12.51 -5.43
CA GLU A 107 -33.38 11.75 -6.63
C GLU A 107 -32.45 10.52 -6.79
N ILE A 108 -31.17 10.69 -6.51
CA ILE A 108 -30.19 9.58 -6.51
C ILE A 108 -30.48 8.65 -5.34
N ARG A 109 -30.72 9.17 -4.13
CA ARG A 109 -31.01 8.37 -2.95
C ARG A 109 -32.28 7.54 -3.09
N SER A 110 -33.33 8.05 -3.74
CA SER A 110 -34.56 7.30 -3.98
C SER A 110 -34.32 6.06 -4.84
N ILE A 111 -33.50 6.19 -5.89
CA ILE A 111 -33.15 5.06 -6.78
C ILE A 111 -32.28 4.04 -6.05
N ILE A 112 -31.29 4.49 -5.28
CA ILE A 112 -30.39 3.58 -4.55
C ILE A 112 -31.12 2.79 -3.44
N ARG A 113 -32.24 3.28 -2.95
CA ARG A 113 -33.07 2.56 -1.97
C ARG A 113 -33.92 1.46 -2.60
N ASP A 114 -34.31 1.64 -3.83
CA ASP A 114 -35.15 0.67 -4.55
C ASP A 114 -34.28 -0.29 -5.37
N LYS A 115 -33.96 -1.43 -4.78
CA LYS A 115 -33.18 -2.49 -5.45
C LYS A 115 -33.83 -3.06 -6.71
N SER A 116 -35.16 -2.89 -6.86
CA SER A 116 -35.92 -3.33 -8.04
C SER A 116 -35.87 -2.33 -9.19
N HIS A 117 -35.38 -1.11 -8.95
CA HIS A 117 -35.29 -0.08 -9.97
C HIS A 117 -34.38 -0.51 -11.14
N PRO A 118 -34.81 -0.38 -12.42
CA PRO A 118 -34.04 -0.86 -13.57
C PRO A 118 -32.64 -0.25 -13.67
N ASP A 119 -32.44 0.98 -13.21
CA ASP A 119 -31.17 1.67 -13.24
C ASP A 119 -30.37 1.56 -11.92
N TYR A 120 -30.85 0.75 -10.95
CA TYR A 120 -30.26 0.65 -9.61
C TYR A 120 -28.72 0.45 -9.66
N VAL A 121 -28.25 -0.58 -10.34
CA VAL A 121 -26.82 -0.94 -10.40
C VAL A 121 -25.99 0.19 -11.03
N ARG A 122 -26.51 0.82 -12.09
CA ARG A 122 -25.83 1.92 -12.79
C ARG A 122 -25.70 3.14 -11.90
N VAL A 123 -26.79 3.51 -11.24
CA VAL A 123 -26.82 4.68 -10.34
C VAL A 123 -25.96 4.46 -9.09
N VAL A 124 -25.95 3.24 -8.52
CA VAL A 124 -25.05 2.88 -7.42
C VAL A 124 -23.59 3.02 -7.85
N LYS A 125 -23.20 2.41 -9.00
CA LYS A 125 -21.84 2.52 -9.54
C LYS A 125 -21.44 3.98 -9.77
N ALA A 126 -22.29 4.77 -10.41
CA ALA A 126 -22.04 6.19 -10.69
C ALA A 126 -21.90 7.01 -9.40
N THR A 127 -22.73 6.73 -8.39
CA THR A 127 -22.67 7.42 -7.08
C THR A 127 -21.39 7.11 -6.33
N LEU A 128 -21.01 5.83 -6.23
CA LEU A 128 -19.78 5.44 -5.55
C LEU A 128 -18.53 5.95 -6.28
N THR A 129 -18.58 6.01 -7.63
CA THR A 129 -17.52 6.63 -8.43
C THR A 129 -17.41 8.11 -8.14
N SER A 130 -18.53 8.84 -8.12
CA SER A 130 -18.54 10.27 -7.82
C SER A 130 -18.03 10.59 -6.42
N LEU A 131 -18.45 9.83 -5.41
CA LEU A 131 -17.94 9.97 -4.05
C LEU A 131 -16.44 9.62 -3.95
N SER A 132 -15.94 8.73 -4.79
CA SER A 132 -14.54 8.29 -4.80
C SER A 132 -13.57 9.28 -5.45
N ILE A 133 -14.04 10.45 -5.91
CA ILE A 133 -13.19 11.51 -6.49
C ILE A 133 -12.04 11.94 -5.56
N PHE A 134 -12.21 11.77 -4.24
CA PHE A 134 -11.16 12.05 -3.26
C PHE A 134 -9.88 11.26 -3.51
N ARG A 135 -9.94 10.13 -4.21
CA ARG A 135 -8.77 9.32 -4.56
C ARG A 135 -7.81 10.03 -5.52
N THR A 136 -8.30 11.03 -6.26
CA THR A 136 -7.46 11.86 -7.14
C THR A 136 -6.81 13.04 -6.42
N PHE A 137 -7.23 13.32 -5.17
CA PHE A 137 -6.65 14.41 -4.41
C PHE A 137 -5.25 14.04 -3.93
N SER A 138 -4.25 14.82 -4.28
CA SER A 138 -2.93 14.73 -3.70
C SER A 138 -2.95 15.41 -2.33
N THR A 139 -3.13 14.63 -1.28
CA THR A 139 -3.03 15.12 0.10
C THR A 139 -1.68 14.70 0.68
N GLN A 140 -0.95 15.64 1.28
CA GLN A 140 0.22 15.31 2.08
C GLN A 140 -0.27 14.81 3.43
N VAL A 141 -0.09 13.53 3.69
CA VAL A 141 -0.38 12.90 4.98
C VAL A 141 0.95 12.60 5.65
N GLU A 142 1.08 12.98 6.91
CA GLU A 142 2.25 12.60 7.70
C GLU A 142 2.26 11.08 7.95
N PRO A 143 3.40 10.41 7.73
CA PRO A 143 3.50 8.98 7.97
C PRO A 143 3.37 8.68 9.47
N LYS A 144 2.44 7.81 9.84
CA LYS A 144 2.24 7.37 11.22
C LYS A 144 3.20 6.24 11.54
N LEU A 145 4.31 6.54 12.22
CA LEU A 145 5.27 5.53 12.68
C LEU A 145 4.70 4.61 13.76
N SER A 146 3.64 5.01 14.45
CA SER A 146 2.98 4.19 15.49
C SER A 146 2.56 2.79 14.99
N THR A 147 2.24 2.66 13.70
CA THR A 147 1.88 1.36 13.10
C THR A 147 3.03 0.35 13.07
N ILE A 148 4.28 0.82 13.21
CA ILE A 148 5.49 -0.02 13.19
C ILE A 148 6.03 -0.20 14.62
N ILE A 149 5.97 0.84 15.45
CA ILE A 149 6.61 0.87 16.77
C ILE A 149 5.63 0.60 17.92
N ALA A 150 4.32 0.61 17.67
CA ALA A 150 3.34 0.30 18.71
C ALA A 150 3.50 -1.17 19.14
N PRO A 151 3.47 -1.47 20.44
CA PRO A 151 3.49 -2.83 20.92
C PRO A 151 2.24 -3.58 20.44
N PHE A 152 2.39 -4.89 20.26
CA PHE A 152 1.26 -5.73 19.92
C PHE A 152 0.23 -5.71 21.05
N VAL A 153 -1.01 -5.36 20.72
CA VAL A 153 -2.14 -5.37 21.65
C VAL A 153 -3.13 -6.40 21.15
N GLY A 154 -3.06 -7.61 21.65
CA GLY A 154 -3.94 -8.70 21.26
C GLY A 154 -3.64 -10.00 22.01
N LEU A 155 -4.46 -11.01 21.77
CA LEU A 155 -4.22 -12.35 22.30
C LEU A 155 -3.10 -12.99 21.46
N SER A 156 -1.98 -13.25 22.12
CA SER A 156 -0.88 -14.05 21.53
C SER A 156 -1.27 -15.52 21.64
N ARG A 157 -1.60 -16.15 20.51
CA ARG A 157 -1.71 -17.61 20.44
C ARG A 157 -0.38 -18.18 19.96
N THR A 158 0.25 -18.98 20.81
CA THR A 158 1.40 -19.78 20.38
C THR A 158 0.89 -20.90 19.46
N LEU A 159 1.38 -20.92 18.22
CA LEU A 159 1.14 -22.04 17.31
C LEU A 159 1.85 -23.28 17.90
N ASN A 160 1.09 -24.35 18.11
CA ASN A 160 1.66 -25.64 18.45
C ASN A 160 2.36 -26.21 17.20
N ASN A 161 3.61 -26.64 17.35
CA ASN A 161 4.37 -27.20 16.25
C ASN A 161 3.71 -28.46 15.64
N VAL A 162 2.96 -29.21 16.43
CA VAL A 162 2.20 -30.40 15.96
C VAL A 162 1.05 -29.96 15.08
N GLU A 163 0.21 -29.02 15.53
CA GLU A 163 -0.90 -28.46 14.75
C GLU A 163 -0.40 -27.84 13.43
N LEU A 164 0.73 -27.11 13.50
CA LEU A 164 1.33 -26.53 12.28
C LEU A 164 1.80 -27.60 11.30
N ALA A 165 2.42 -28.67 11.80
CA ALA A 165 2.89 -29.80 10.97
C ALA A 165 1.72 -30.54 10.30
N GLU A 166 0.61 -30.73 11.02
CA GLU A 166 -0.61 -31.34 10.49
C GLU A 166 -1.23 -30.48 9.36
N VAL A 167 -1.39 -29.17 9.61
CA VAL A 167 -1.91 -28.23 8.61
C VAL A 167 -1.03 -28.19 7.37
N LEU A 168 0.30 -28.13 7.52
CA LEU A 168 1.24 -28.14 6.38
C LEU A 168 1.14 -29.45 5.58
N LYS A 169 0.92 -30.58 6.27
CA LYS A 169 0.75 -31.89 5.65
C LYS A 169 -0.58 -31.97 4.89
N GLU A 170 -1.66 -31.51 5.50
CA GLU A 170 -3.02 -31.48 4.89
C GLU A 170 -3.04 -30.62 3.63
N LEU A 171 -2.48 -29.40 3.70
CA LEU A 171 -2.38 -28.48 2.59
C LEU A 171 -1.30 -28.87 1.56
N LYS A 172 -0.56 -29.97 1.81
CA LYS A 172 0.56 -30.44 0.97
C LYS A 172 1.59 -29.35 0.69
N ILE A 173 1.79 -28.45 1.66
CA ILE A 173 2.74 -27.35 1.57
C ILE A 173 4.16 -27.89 1.76
N ARG A 174 5.01 -27.69 0.76
CA ARG A 174 6.44 -27.98 0.81
C ARG A 174 7.20 -26.67 0.65
N ILE A 175 7.77 -26.20 1.75
CA ILE A 175 8.64 -25.01 1.71
C ILE A 175 10.03 -25.49 1.29
N TYR A 176 10.49 -25.04 0.14
CA TYR A 176 11.80 -25.34 -0.39
C TYR A 176 12.61 -24.05 -0.53
N SER A 177 13.79 -24.02 0.06
CA SER A 177 14.77 -22.96 -0.20
C SER A 177 15.84 -23.51 -1.15
N GLY A 178 15.69 -23.22 -2.42
CA GLY A 178 16.66 -23.59 -3.46
C GLY A 178 17.89 -22.71 -3.46
N SER A 179 18.80 -22.96 -4.42
CA SER A 179 19.94 -22.08 -4.66
C SER A 179 19.53 -20.65 -4.98
N PHE A 180 20.37 -19.69 -4.61
CA PHE A 180 20.13 -18.29 -4.88
C PHE A 180 19.99 -18.05 -6.39
N LYS A 181 18.99 -17.25 -6.76
CA LYS A 181 18.77 -16.85 -8.15
C LYS A 181 18.97 -15.34 -8.25
N GLY A 182 19.95 -14.93 -9.03
CA GLY A 182 20.19 -13.52 -9.32
C GLY A 182 18.95 -12.85 -9.90
N PHE A 183 18.73 -11.60 -9.55
CA PHE A 183 17.65 -10.80 -10.07
C PHE A 183 18.12 -9.36 -10.31
N ILE A 184 17.50 -8.73 -11.28
CA ILE A 184 17.70 -7.31 -11.56
C ILE A 184 16.56 -6.54 -10.92
N SER A 185 16.89 -5.54 -10.10
CA SER A 185 15.92 -4.63 -9.51
C SER A 185 16.30 -3.20 -9.86
N GLU A 186 15.39 -2.53 -10.53
CA GLU A 186 15.49 -1.10 -10.83
C GLU A 186 14.93 -0.22 -9.70
N ASN A 187 14.29 -0.83 -8.71
CA ASN A 187 13.82 -0.14 -7.52
C ASN A 187 14.99 0.32 -6.65
N ALA A 188 14.73 1.34 -5.83
CA ALA A 188 15.74 1.86 -4.91
C ALA A 188 16.22 0.83 -3.90
N GLY A 189 17.53 0.80 -3.67
CA GLY A 189 18.17 0.12 -2.55
C GLY A 189 18.34 1.04 -1.33
N PRO A 190 18.83 0.52 -0.20
CA PRO A 190 19.11 1.34 0.99
C PRO A 190 20.21 2.37 0.73
N ASN A 191 21.18 2.08 -0.15
CA ASN A 191 22.36 2.89 -0.42
C ASN A 191 22.36 3.54 -1.82
N GLY A 192 21.27 3.41 -2.59
CA GLY A 192 21.20 4.04 -3.90
C GLY A 192 19.83 3.98 -4.55
N SER A 193 19.71 4.61 -5.72
CA SER A 193 18.46 4.73 -6.47
C SER A 193 18.05 3.46 -7.21
N LYS A 194 19.01 2.57 -7.50
CA LYS A 194 18.79 1.28 -8.18
C LYS A 194 19.54 0.18 -7.44
N ALA A 195 18.81 -0.75 -6.81
CA ALA A 195 19.37 -1.74 -5.90
C ALA A 195 20.44 -2.64 -6.55
N THR A 196 20.21 -3.10 -7.78
CA THR A 196 21.19 -3.96 -8.47
C THR A 196 22.51 -3.23 -8.74
N TRP A 197 22.45 -2.00 -9.21
CA TRP A 197 23.65 -1.20 -9.52
C TRP A 197 24.42 -0.76 -8.28
N THR A 198 23.74 -0.65 -7.14
CA THR A 198 24.35 -0.27 -5.86
C THR A 198 24.54 -1.45 -4.91
N SER A 199 24.43 -2.68 -5.41
CA SER A 199 24.61 -3.91 -4.61
C SER A 199 25.98 -4.04 -3.96
N HIS A 200 27.03 -3.46 -4.56
CA HIS A 200 28.36 -3.38 -3.98
C HIS A 200 28.40 -2.52 -2.71
N LEU A 201 27.63 -1.41 -2.66
CA LEU A 201 27.49 -0.60 -1.44
C LEU A 201 26.70 -1.35 -0.37
N ASP A 202 25.71 -2.13 -0.79
CA ASP A 202 24.95 -3.00 0.10
C ASP A 202 25.82 -4.13 0.69
N ALA A 203 26.83 -4.62 -0.06
CA ALA A 203 27.83 -5.54 0.46
C ALA A 203 28.66 -4.91 1.58
N LEU A 204 29.14 -3.67 1.38
CA LEU A 204 29.91 -2.94 2.39
C LEU A 204 29.13 -2.70 3.69
N ALA A 205 27.80 -2.57 3.61
CA ALA A 205 26.96 -2.45 4.79
C ALA A 205 27.04 -3.68 5.72
N MET A 206 27.33 -4.87 5.17
CA MET A 206 27.48 -6.08 5.97
C MET A 206 28.72 -6.09 6.86
N LEU A 207 29.76 -5.31 6.53
CA LEU A 207 30.96 -5.17 7.39
C LEU A 207 30.61 -4.58 8.77
N SER A 208 29.60 -3.72 8.82
CA SER A 208 29.09 -3.15 10.08
C SER A 208 28.08 -4.06 10.80
N HIS A 209 27.72 -5.20 10.21
CA HIS A 209 26.69 -6.11 10.71
C HIS A 209 27.14 -7.58 10.57
N PRO A 210 28.11 -8.04 11.38
CA PRO A 210 28.71 -9.39 11.24
C PRO A 210 27.70 -10.53 11.28
N SER A 211 26.63 -10.39 12.08
CA SER A 211 25.58 -11.40 12.16
C SER A 211 24.86 -11.64 10.81
N GLN A 212 24.63 -10.57 10.04
CA GLN A 212 24.02 -10.68 8.71
C GLN A 212 24.98 -11.30 7.69
N TYR A 213 26.25 -10.94 7.76
CA TYR A 213 27.29 -11.55 6.94
C TYR A 213 27.38 -13.07 7.19
N ILE A 214 27.45 -13.49 8.47
CA ILE A 214 27.49 -14.90 8.86
C ILE A 214 26.22 -15.64 8.40
N ALA A 215 25.04 -15.04 8.64
CA ALA A 215 23.78 -15.64 8.22
C ALA A 215 23.69 -15.83 6.71
N PHE A 216 24.15 -14.85 5.91
CA PHE A 216 24.23 -14.98 4.46
C PHE A 216 25.11 -16.14 4.04
N HIS A 217 26.31 -16.28 4.64
CA HIS A 217 27.23 -17.37 4.33
C HIS A 217 26.66 -18.76 4.70
N LEU A 218 26.02 -18.88 5.87
CA LEU A 218 25.36 -20.12 6.29
C LEU A 218 24.23 -20.51 5.33
N LEU A 219 23.41 -19.55 4.90
CA LEU A 219 22.36 -19.79 3.90
C LEU A 219 22.95 -20.17 2.54
N ALA A 220 24.02 -19.49 2.10
CA ALA A 220 24.68 -19.76 0.85
C ALA A 220 25.34 -21.19 0.83
N LEU A 221 25.96 -21.61 1.92
CA LEU A 221 26.46 -22.95 2.09
C LEU A 221 25.33 -23.99 2.04
N ARG A 222 24.26 -23.78 2.82
CA ARG A 222 23.13 -24.71 2.88
C ARG A 222 22.40 -24.84 1.54
N SER A 223 22.30 -23.75 0.79
CA SER A 223 21.64 -23.71 -0.54
C SER A 223 22.59 -24.01 -1.70
N LYS A 224 23.85 -24.37 -1.42
CA LYS A 224 24.90 -24.62 -2.42
C LYS A 224 25.13 -23.45 -3.37
N SER A 225 24.94 -22.21 -2.88
CA SER A 225 25.07 -20.98 -3.65
C SER A 225 26.46 -20.35 -3.54
N TYR A 226 27.50 -21.18 -3.67
CA TYR A 226 28.91 -20.81 -3.42
C TYR A 226 29.38 -19.63 -4.28
N GLY A 227 28.90 -19.51 -5.51
CA GLY A 227 29.30 -18.41 -6.40
C GLY A 227 28.94 -17.02 -5.84
N TYR A 228 27.77 -16.88 -5.23
CA TYR A 228 27.38 -15.62 -4.59
C TYR A 228 28.14 -15.33 -3.31
N MET A 229 28.49 -16.37 -2.56
CA MET A 229 29.36 -16.27 -1.38
C MET A 229 30.75 -15.75 -1.77
N VAL A 230 31.36 -16.37 -2.79
CA VAL A 230 32.66 -15.94 -3.31
C VAL A 230 32.59 -14.52 -3.86
N TRP A 231 31.57 -14.21 -4.63
CA TRP A 231 31.36 -12.86 -5.20
C TRP A 231 31.25 -11.79 -4.12
N LEU A 232 30.46 -12.02 -3.05
CA LEU A 232 30.37 -11.11 -1.91
C LEU A 232 31.76 -10.88 -1.28
N ASN A 233 32.53 -11.93 -1.05
CA ASN A 233 33.84 -11.81 -0.44
C ASN A 233 34.85 -11.07 -1.34
N ILE A 234 34.82 -11.30 -2.64
CA ILE A 234 35.63 -10.52 -3.60
C ILE A 234 35.30 -9.01 -3.50
N LEU A 235 34.02 -8.64 -3.49
CA LEU A 235 33.63 -7.24 -3.33
C LEU A 235 34.12 -6.64 -2.01
N LEU A 236 34.01 -7.40 -0.90
CA LEU A 236 34.44 -6.91 0.40
C LEU A 236 35.96 -6.77 0.49
N VAL A 237 36.72 -7.67 -0.11
CA VAL A 237 38.21 -7.60 -0.13
C VAL A 237 38.69 -6.44 -1.00
N LEU A 238 38.05 -6.22 -2.16
CA LEU A 238 38.46 -5.16 -3.09
C LEU A 238 38.07 -3.77 -2.58
N MET A 239 36.87 -3.62 -2.02
CA MET A 239 36.32 -2.30 -1.67
C MET A 239 36.42 -2.00 -0.17
N GLY A 240 36.49 -3.01 0.68
CA GLY A 240 36.48 -2.88 2.15
C GLY A 240 37.59 -2.00 2.70
N PRO A 241 38.87 -2.18 2.30
CA PRO A 241 40.00 -1.37 2.79
C PRO A 241 39.80 0.14 2.50
N LEU A 242 39.44 0.47 1.25
CA LEU A 242 39.14 1.86 0.86
C LEU A 242 37.96 2.43 1.66
N TYR A 243 36.88 1.62 1.79
CA TYR A 243 35.73 2.02 2.59
C TYR A 243 36.09 2.28 4.06
N GLY A 244 36.92 1.41 4.67
CA GLY A 244 37.42 1.61 6.03
C GLY A 244 38.20 2.91 6.20
N ILE A 245 39.08 3.24 5.25
CA ILE A 245 39.83 4.50 5.22
C ILE A 245 38.87 5.70 5.15
N LEU A 246 37.88 5.65 4.23
CA LEU A 246 36.92 6.74 4.06
C LEU A 246 36.03 6.95 5.31
N LEU A 247 35.70 5.87 6.03
CA LEU A 247 35.01 5.95 7.31
C LEU A 247 35.89 6.56 8.40
N LEU A 248 37.16 6.14 8.49
CA LEU A 248 38.12 6.65 9.49
C LEU A 248 38.31 8.16 9.37
N PHE A 249 38.45 8.66 8.15
CA PHE A 249 38.57 10.09 7.88
C PHE A 249 37.21 10.83 7.83
N LYS A 250 36.11 10.16 8.14
CA LYS A 250 34.74 10.74 8.13
C LYS A 250 34.34 11.35 6.77
N VAL A 251 34.94 10.90 5.69
CA VAL A 251 34.61 11.34 4.30
C VAL A 251 33.25 10.79 3.89
N MET A 252 32.89 9.59 4.38
CA MET A 252 31.60 8.99 4.10
C MET A 252 30.91 8.50 5.38
N SER A 253 29.56 8.43 5.33
CA SER A 253 28.78 7.83 6.40
C SER A 253 28.72 6.31 6.24
N PRO A 254 28.53 5.53 7.32
CA PRO A 254 28.36 4.09 7.23
C PRO A 254 27.22 3.69 6.29
N MET A 255 27.46 2.69 5.45
CA MET A 255 26.45 2.13 4.55
C MET A 255 25.31 1.50 5.37
N LYS A 256 24.09 1.65 4.88
CA LYS A 256 22.89 1.20 5.58
C LYS A 256 22.51 -0.20 5.16
N LEU A 257 22.24 -1.07 6.12
CA LEU A 257 21.73 -2.42 5.85
C LEU A 257 20.28 -2.38 5.34
N GLY A 258 19.52 -1.37 5.74
CA GLY A 258 18.18 -1.10 5.29
C GLY A 258 17.76 0.33 5.60
N LYS A 259 16.69 0.79 4.99
CA LYS A 259 16.09 2.09 5.30
C LYS A 259 14.58 2.04 5.24
N LEU A 260 13.93 2.89 6.02
CA LEU A 260 12.50 3.16 5.86
C LEU A 260 12.30 4.26 4.81
N SER A 261 11.37 4.04 3.91
CA SER A 261 10.97 5.01 2.90
C SER A 261 9.45 5.21 2.96
N VAL A 262 9.02 6.42 2.70
CA VAL A 262 7.59 6.74 2.63
C VAL A 262 7.16 6.71 1.18
N VAL A 263 6.18 5.89 0.87
CA VAL A 263 5.50 5.85 -0.43
C VAL A 263 4.13 6.50 -0.26
N TYR A 264 3.93 7.60 -0.95
CA TYR A 264 2.63 8.26 -0.98
C TYR A 264 1.77 7.58 -2.05
N ASP A 265 0.71 6.94 -1.58
CA ASP A 265 -0.25 6.26 -2.43
C ASP A 265 -1.46 7.18 -2.71
N GLN A 266 -2.24 6.80 -3.70
CA GLN A 266 -3.53 7.45 -3.97
C GLN A 266 -4.41 7.42 -2.72
N ALA A 267 -5.35 8.32 -2.65
CA ALA A 267 -6.26 8.44 -1.50
C ALA A 267 -5.58 8.89 -0.19
N GLY A 268 -4.51 9.71 -0.27
CA GLY A 268 -3.87 10.30 0.90
C GLY A 268 -3.31 9.29 1.89
N LYS A 269 -2.83 8.14 1.40
CA LYS A 269 -2.16 7.14 2.23
C LYS A 269 -0.65 7.34 2.15
N ALA A 270 -0.01 7.46 3.29
CA ALA A 270 1.44 7.38 3.42
C ALA A 270 1.79 5.97 3.92
N ARG A 271 2.39 5.16 3.06
CA ARG A 271 2.86 3.82 3.43
C ARG A 271 4.33 3.88 3.78
N ILE A 272 4.70 3.35 4.93
CA ILE A 272 6.10 3.20 5.30
C ILE A 272 6.55 1.83 4.82
N VAL A 273 7.55 1.83 3.93
CA VAL A 273 8.10 0.63 3.32
C VAL A 273 9.54 0.47 3.78
N ALA A 274 9.88 -0.72 4.24
CA ALA A 274 11.26 -1.08 4.54
C ALA A 274 11.98 -1.52 3.25
N ILE A 275 13.02 -0.78 2.89
CA ILE A 275 13.91 -1.13 1.78
C ILE A 275 15.08 -1.89 2.37
N THR A 276 15.19 -3.17 2.05
CA THR A 276 16.23 -4.06 2.57
C THR A 276 17.41 -4.18 1.59
N ASN A 277 18.54 -4.66 2.11
CA ASN A 277 19.76 -4.91 1.38
C ASN A 277 19.55 -5.92 0.24
N TRP A 278 20.16 -5.68 -0.93
CA TRP A 278 20.02 -6.54 -2.11
C TRP A 278 20.48 -7.99 -1.86
N TRP A 279 21.57 -8.18 -1.12
CA TRP A 279 22.10 -9.51 -0.79
C TRP A 279 21.15 -10.31 0.11
N ILE A 280 20.50 -9.65 1.05
CA ILE A 280 19.49 -10.28 1.90
C ILE A 280 18.27 -10.69 1.07
N GLN A 281 17.82 -9.82 0.16
CA GLN A 281 16.73 -10.16 -0.75
C GLN A 281 17.09 -11.33 -1.67
N LEU A 282 18.32 -11.36 -2.19
CA LEU A 282 18.84 -12.47 -3.00
C LEU A 282 18.77 -13.80 -2.24
N ALA A 283 19.22 -13.81 -0.99
CA ALA A 283 19.24 -15.02 -0.15
C ALA A 283 17.82 -15.50 0.22
N LEU A 284 16.88 -14.59 0.43
CA LEU A 284 15.50 -14.92 0.81
C LEU A 284 14.59 -15.20 -0.38
N ARG A 285 14.98 -14.85 -1.59
CA ARG A 285 14.13 -15.00 -2.78
C ARG A 285 13.65 -16.42 -3.05
N PRO A 286 14.49 -17.48 -2.95
CA PRO A 286 14.02 -18.85 -3.16
C PRO A 286 12.94 -19.27 -2.16
N LEU A 287 13.05 -18.81 -0.91
CA LEU A 287 12.04 -19.03 0.12
C LEU A 287 10.74 -18.29 -0.22
N HIS A 288 10.84 -17.01 -0.60
CA HIS A 288 9.71 -16.21 -1.04
C HIS A 288 8.96 -16.88 -2.20
N ASP A 289 9.69 -17.28 -3.27
CA ASP A 289 9.09 -17.89 -4.45
C ASP A 289 8.40 -19.23 -4.09
N SER A 290 9.01 -19.99 -3.17
CA SER A 290 8.39 -21.23 -2.67
C SER A 290 7.11 -20.97 -1.88
N ILE A 291 7.08 -19.97 -1.01
CA ILE A 291 5.88 -19.59 -0.25
C ILE A 291 4.78 -19.15 -1.23
N PHE A 292 5.11 -18.26 -2.16
CA PHE A 292 4.14 -17.77 -3.15
C PHE A 292 3.57 -18.88 -4.02
N SER A 293 4.39 -19.82 -4.47
CA SER A 293 3.91 -20.98 -5.24
C SER A 293 2.96 -21.89 -4.46
N ASN A 294 3.09 -21.95 -3.13
CA ASN A 294 2.18 -22.68 -2.28
C ASN A 294 0.87 -21.89 -2.03
N LEU A 295 0.97 -20.57 -1.77
CA LEU A 295 -0.21 -19.72 -1.60
C LEU A 295 -1.13 -19.76 -2.83
N ALA A 296 -0.56 -19.79 -4.04
CA ALA A 296 -1.33 -19.90 -5.28
C ALA A 296 -2.19 -21.19 -5.39
N LYS A 297 -1.90 -22.22 -4.57
CA LYS A 297 -2.66 -23.49 -4.53
C LYS A 297 -3.82 -23.45 -3.54
N ILE A 298 -3.87 -22.46 -2.66
CA ILE A 298 -4.89 -22.34 -1.61
C ILE A 298 -6.10 -21.59 -2.18
N PRO A 299 -7.28 -22.22 -2.33
CA PRO A 299 -8.45 -21.60 -2.95
C PRO A 299 -8.95 -20.34 -2.22
N GLN A 300 -8.73 -20.27 -0.90
CA GLN A 300 -9.12 -19.13 -0.06
C GLN A 300 -8.14 -17.97 -0.12
N ASP A 301 -6.94 -18.18 -0.66
CA ASP A 301 -5.94 -17.13 -0.78
C ASP A 301 -6.26 -16.20 -1.96
N GLY A 302 -6.40 -14.92 -1.67
CA GLY A 302 -6.67 -13.87 -2.65
C GLY A 302 -5.41 -13.10 -3.08
N THR A 303 -4.19 -13.57 -2.76
CA THR A 303 -2.94 -12.84 -3.04
C THR A 303 -2.75 -12.60 -4.54
N PHE A 304 -3.09 -13.57 -5.37
CA PHE A 304 -2.91 -13.51 -6.82
C PHE A 304 -4.18 -13.14 -7.57
N ASP A 305 -5.34 -13.49 -7.02
CA ASP A 305 -6.65 -13.30 -7.65
C ASP A 305 -7.68 -12.95 -6.58
N GLN A 306 -7.78 -11.65 -6.25
CA GLN A 306 -8.70 -11.15 -5.23
C GLN A 306 -10.16 -11.29 -5.65
N ASP A 307 -10.45 -11.08 -6.93
CA ASP A 307 -11.82 -11.14 -7.46
C ASP A 307 -12.29 -12.60 -7.48
N GLY A 308 -11.48 -13.54 -7.95
CA GLY A 308 -11.82 -14.96 -7.93
C GLY A 308 -11.96 -15.56 -6.54
N ALA A 309 -11.20 -15.07 -5.55
CA ALA A 309 -11.40 -15.47 -4.15
C ALA A 309 -12.76 -14.99 -3.61
N LEU A 310 -13.19 -13.77 -3.99
CA LEU A 310 -14.48 -13.23 -3.63
C LEU A 310 -15.63 -13.99 -4.34
N ASP A 311 -15.46 -14.28 -5.64
CA ASP A 311 -16.46 -15.04 -6.41
C ASP A 311 -16.69 -16.44 -5.82
N ARG A 312 -15.63 -17.13 -5.41
CA ARG A 312 -15.73 -18.42 -4.71
C ARG A 312 -16.44 -18.32 -3.37
N LEU A 313 -16.21 -17.22 -2.61
CA LEU A 313 -16.91 -16.96 -1.35
C LEU A 313 -18.41 -16.70 -1.58
N MET A 314 -18.78 -16.06 -2.68
CA MET A 314 -20.17 -15.73 -3.00
C MET A 314 -20.93 -16.92 -3.59
N ALA A 315 -20.24 -17.91 -4.15
CA ALA A 315 -20.82 -19.13 -4.74
C ALA A 315 -21.15 -20.21 -3.70
N ASN A 316 -20.60 -20.11 -2.48
CA ASN A 316 -20.90 -20.95 -1.32
C ASN A 316 -21.95 -20.29 -0.42
#